data_2d824cdaa13bfe861ffe2ab6dce74691
#
_entry.id   2d824cdaa13bfe861ffe2ab6dce74691
#
_cell.length_a   1.000
_cell.length_b   1.000
_cell.length_c   1.000
_cell.angle_alpha   90.00
_cell.angle_beta   90.00
_cell.angle_gamma   90.00
#
_symmetry.space_group_name_H-M   'P 1'
#
loop_
_entity.id
_entity.type
_entity.pdbx_description
1 polymer ?
#
loop_
_entity_poly.entity_id
_entity_poly.type
_entity_poly.pdbx_seq_one_letter_code
_entity_poly.pdbx_strand_id
1 'polypeptide(L)'
;MTGLYGGRASGQDEDPPDSGNVIAEESAKPGEQDWRLTNTSTVPGKVNDDIASGRSPAVEGYCSANSVRAGDSLKIMVSTNPVSAFKLEIFRTGYYNGDGARLMRTYDALPGVTQLDPAIGEGYLRECQWDPSVEFDIPEDWISGVYLGKLTAASSDLQSYIIFIVRDDRPCDLLFQCSELT
;
A
#
# COMPACT_ATOMS: atom_id res chain seq x y z
N MET A 1 -50.88 50.37 3.01
CA MET A 1 -49.48 50.08 2.86
C MET A 1 -49.18 48.82 3.66
N THR A 2 -49.12 47.69 2.97
CA THR A 2 -49.05 46.36 3.56
C THR A 2 -47.63 45.87 3.41
N GLY A 3 -46.92 45.73 4.53
CA GLY A 3 -45.58 45.17 4.56
C GLY A 3 -45.62 43.64 4.64
N LEU A 4 -45.08 42.98 3.63
CA LEU A 4 -44.86 41.53 3.60
C LEU A 4 -43.54 41.20 4.33
N TYR A 5 -43.65 40.51 5.46
CA TYR A 5 -42.54 39.86 6.10
C TYR A 5 -42.28 38.52 5.42
N GLY A 6 -41.14 38.40 4.74
CA GLY A 6 -40.68 37.17 4.20
C GLY A 6 -40.16 36.24 5.31
N GLY A 7 -40.78 35.07 5.44
CA GLY A 7 -40.32 34.02 6.31
C GLY A 7 -38.98 33.44 5.82
N ARG A 8 -37.99 33.44 6.69
CA ARG A 8 -36.71 32.73 6.50
C ARG A 8 -36.97 31.24 6.73
N ALA A 9 -36.85 30.44 5.71
CA ALA A 9 -36.84 29.00 5.87
C ALA A 9 -35.55 28.62 6.67
N SER A 10 -35.75 28.08 7.86
CA SER A 10 -34.71 27.42 8.61
C SER A 10 -34.41 26.10 7.89
N GLY A 11 -33.35 26.08 7.05
CA GLY A 11 -32.73 24.85 6.66
C GLY A 11 -32.17 24.22 7.93
N GLN A 12 -32.71 23.08 8.32
CA GLN A 12 -32.04 22.21 9.25
C GLN A 12 -30.80 21.69 8.48
N ASP A 13 -29.63 22.19 8.85
CA ASP A 13 -28.38 21.50 8.54
C ASP A 13 -28.49 20.16 9.29
N GLU A 14 -28.89 19.10 8.59
CA GLU A 14 -28.75 17.75 9.10
C GLU A 14 -27.24 17.54 9.27
N ASP A 15 -26.83 17.42 10.51
CA ASP A 15 -25.47 16.98 10.82
C ASP A 15 -25.19 15.73 9.97
N PRO A 16 -24.04 15.65 9.27
CA PRO A 16 -23.69 14.45 8.55
C PRO A 16 -23.75 13.26 9.52
N PRO A 17 -24.27 12.10 9.09
CA PRO A 17 -24.39 10.94 9.97
C PRO A 17 -23.04 10.73 10.66
N ASP A 18 -23.08 10.63 11.98
CA ASP A 18 -21.90 10.31 12.81
C ASP A 18 -21.24 9.07 12.19
N SER A 19 -20.24 9.34 11.36
CA SER A 19 -19.38 8.29 10.80
C SER A 19 -18.53 7.81 11.96
N GLY A 20 -19.10 6.94 12.79
CA GLY A 20 -18.48 6.39 13.99
C GLY A 20 -16.99 6.24 13.77
N ASN A 21 -16.16 6.48 14.76
CA ASN A 21 -14.71 6.63 14.62
C ASN A 21 -14.07 5.34 14.07
N VAL A 22 -14.34 5.06 12.77
CA VAL A 22 -13.93 3.85 12.04
C VAL A 22 -12.43 3.57 12.22
N ILE A 23 -11.62 4.63 12.32
CA ILE A 23 -10.17 4.50 12.54
C ILE A 23 -9.88 4.05 13.97
N ALA A 24 -10.60 4.55 14.97
CA ALA A 24 -10.42 4.11 16.36
C ALA A 24 -10.90 2.66 16.54
N GLU A 25 -12.03 2.30 15.93
CA GLU A 25 -12.53 0.91 15.97
C GLU A 25 -11.55 -0.05 15.30
N GLU A 26 -10.99 0.33 14.16
CA GLU A 26 -9.95 -0.47 13.50
C GLU A 26 -8.71 -0.58 14.36
N SER A 27 -8.25 0.52 14.95
CA SER A 27 -7.04 0.56 15.79
C SER A 27 -7.17 -0.23 17.09
N ALA A 28 -8.40 -0.51 17.55
CA ALA A 28 -8.67 -1.34 18.72
C ALA A 28 -8.58 -2.85 18.44
N LYS A 29 -8.54 -3.26 17.16
CA LYS A 29 -8.38 -4.67 16.79
C LYS A 29 -6.98 -5.18 17.17
N PRO A 30 -6.80 -6.50 17.33
CA PRO A 30 -5.48 -7.08 17.55
C PRO A 30 -4.53 -6.76 16.40
N GLY A 31 -3.31 -6.37 16.73
CA GLY A 31 -2.23 -6.17 15.79
C GLY A 31 -1.23 -7.32 15.78
N GLU A 32 -0.19 -7.19 14.98
CA GLU A 32 0.92 -8.12 14.87
C GLU A 32 2.22 -7.34 14.63
N GLN A 33 3.34 -7.89 15.10
CA GLN A 33 4.66 -7.28 14.90
C GLN A 33 5.41 -7.86 13.71
N ASP A 34 4.89 -8.93 13.12
CA ASP A 34 5.51 -9.65 12.00
C ASP A 34 5.54 -8.86 10.69
N TRP A 35 4.89 -7.69 10.66
CA TRP A 35 5.01 -6.78 9.52
C TRP A 35 6.44 -6.27 9.31
N ARG A 36 7.29 -6.27 10.34
CA ARG A 36 8.66 -5.76 10.25
C ARG A 36 9.54 -6.66 9.41
N LEU A 37 10.43 -6.05 8.63
CA LEU A 37 11.49 -6.80 7.96
C LEU A 37 12.55 -7.20 8.98
N THR A 38 12.85 -8.49 9.02
CA THR A 38 13.85 -9.07 9.94
C THR A 38 15.06 -9.65 9.20
N ASN A 39 14.94 -9.85 7.89
CA ASN A 39 15.99 -10.39 7.04
C ASN A 39 16.03 -9.63 5.72
N THR A 40 16.91 -8.65 5.60
CA THR A 40 17.04 -7.80 4.43
C THR A 40 18.44 -7.83 3.85
N SER A 41 18.54 -7.73 2.54
CA SER A 41 19.80 -7.55 1.84
C SER A 41 19.61 -6.60 0.68
N THR A 42 20.40 -5.54 0.64
CA THR A 42 20.40 -4.58 -0.46
C THR A 42 21.78 -4.56 -1.12
N VAL A 43 21.78 -4.34 -2.43
CA VAL A 43 23.04 -4.11 -3.15
C VAL A 43 23.63 -2.79 -2.66
N PRO A 44 24.91 -2.78 -2.21
CA PRO A 44 25.56 -1.56 -1.73
C PRO A 44 25.48 -0.44 -2.78
N GLY A 45 25.10 0.76 -2.34
CA GLY A 45 25.05 1.93 -3.22
C GLY A 45 26.47 2.29 -3.71
N LYS A 46 26.66 2.33 -5.03
CA LYS A 46 27.79 2.99 -5.66
C LYS A 46 27.31 4.33 -6.19
N VAL A 47 28.11 5.36 -6.03
CA VAL A 47 27.74 6.76 -6.29
C VAL A 47 27.44 7.05 -7.77
N ASN A 48 27.69 6.14 -8.71
CA ASN A 48 27.48 6.36 -10.14
C ASN A 48 26.88 5.11 -10.82
N ASP A 49 25.68 5.26 -11.34
CA ASP A 49 25.06 4.55 -12.48
C ASP A 49 24.83 3.04 -12.41
N ASP A 50 24.99 2.38 -11.27
CA ASP A 50 24.61 0.98 -11.17
C ASP A 50 23.10 0.87 -10.84
N ILE A 51 22.31 0.39 -11.80
CA ILE A 51 20.89 0.15 -11.64
C ILE A 51 20.57 -0.80 -10.46
N ALA A 52 21.51 -1.63 -10.06
CA ALA A 52 21.35 -2.55 -8.94
C ALA A 52 21.51 -1.87 -7.57
N SER A 53 22.11 -0.67 -7.54
CA SER A 53 22.43 0.04 -6.30
C SER A 53 21.17 0.35 -5.48
N GLY A 54 21.17 -0.05 -4.21
CA GLY A 54 20.04 0.14 -3.29
C GLY A 54 18.86 -0.83 -3.48
N ARG A 55 18.88 -1.69 -4.49
CA ARG A 55 17.85 -2.70 -4.75
C ARG A 55 18.01 -3.93 -3.86
N SER A 56 16.91 -4.66 -3.73
CA SER A 56 16.83 -5.95 -3.03
C SER A 56 16.46 -7.07 -4.01
N PRO A 57 17.39 -7.46 -4.92
CA PRO A 57 17.06 -8.31 -6.07
C PRO A 57 16.57 -9.71 -5.70
N ALA A 58 16.83 -10.19 -4.48
CA ALA A 58 16.32 -11.48 -4.04
C ALA A 58 14.79 -11.55 -4.07
N VAL A 59 14.12 -10.45 -3.68
CA VAL A 59 12.70 -10.20 -3.89
C VAL A 59 12.47 -8.71 -3.84
N GLU A 60 11.82 -8.17 -4.83
CA GLU A 60 11.43 -6.76 -4.93
C GLU A 60 10.17 -6.62 -5.76
N GLY A 61 9.44 -5.52 -5.60
CA GLY A 61 8.20 -5.33 -6.33
C GLY A 61 7.65 -3.92 -6.20
N TYR A 62 6.56 -3.70 -6.93
CA TYR A 62 5.79 -2.45 -6.88
C TYR A 62 4.32 -2.71 -7.23
N CYS A 63 3.46 -1.76 -6.92
CA CYS A 63 2.04 -1.81 -7.21
C CYS A 63 1.70 -1.04 -8.50
N SER A 64 0.66 -1.46 -9.22
CA SER A 64 0.17 -0.78 -10.43
C SER A 64 -0.39 0.61 -10.16
N ALA A 65 -0.72 0.90 -8.91
CA ALA A 65 -1.21 2.20 -8.45
C ALA A 65 -0.72 2.45 -7.02
N ASN A 66 -0.37 3.71 -6.72
CA ASN A 66 0.06 4.12 -5.39
C ASN A 66 -1.12 4.27 -4.44
N SER A 67 -2.32 4.53 -4.97
CA SER A 67 -3.55 4.59 -4.18
C SER A 67 -4.74 4.02 -4.92
N VAL A 68 -5.59 3.30 -4.19
CA VAL A 68 -6.78 2.60 -4.68
C VAL A 68 -7.94 2.80 -3.70
N ARG A 69 -9.17 2.49 -4.12
CA ARG A 69 -10.35 2.43 -3.25
C ARG A 69 -10.72 0.99 -2.96
N ALA A 70 -11.54 0.76 -1.95
CA ALA A 70 -12.26 -0.49 -1.80
C ALA A 70 -13.04 -0.79 -3.10
N GLY A 71 -13.01 -2.05 -3.54
CA GLY A 71 -13.57 -2.50 -4.82
C GLY A 71 -12.68 -2.30 -6.06
N ASP A 72 -11.64 -1.44 -6.00
CA ASP A 72 -10.68 -1.32 -7.11
C ASP A 72 -9.78 -2.56 -7.21
N SER A 73 -9.37 -2.90 -8.43
CA SER A 73 -8.37 -3.95 -8.66
C SER A 73 -6.95 -3.40 -8.53
N LEU A 74 -6.09 -4.13 -7.84
CA LEU A 74 -4.67 -3.82 -7.67
C LEU A 74 -3.81 -4.95 -8.22
N LYS A 75 -2.84 -4.60 -9.08
CA LYS A 75 -1.80 -5.50 -9.56
C LYS A 75 -0.52 -5.26 -8.81
N ILE A 76 0.16 -6.34 -8.47
CA ILE A 76 1.47 -6.31 -7.82
C ILE A 76 2.44 -7.03 -8.74
N MET A 77 3.47 -6.31 -9.13
CA MET A 77 4.58 -6.79 -9.93
C MET A 77 5.73 -7.16 -9.00
N VAL A 78 6.21 -8.40 -9.09
CA VAL A 78 7.31 -8.91 -8.24
C VAL A 78 8.38 -9.55 -9.11
N SER A 79 9.62 -9.29 -8.76
CA SER A 79 10.80 -9.95 -9.31
C SER A 79 11.51 -10.73 -8.21
N THR A 80 11.95 -11.95 -8.51
CA THR A 80 12.81 -12.75 -7.65
C THR A 80 14.07 -13.16 -8.39
N ASN A 81 15.23 -12.97 -7.79
CA ASN A 81 16.52 -13.40 -8.35
C ASN A 81 17.41 -14.03 -7.25
N PRO A 82 17.65 -15.35 -7.30
CA PRO A 82 17.24 -16.29 -8.34
C PRO A 82 15.73 -16.52 -8.39
N VAL A 83 15.24 -17.03 -9.53
CA VAL A 83 13.82 -17.44 -9.68
C VAL A 83 13.42 -18.37 -8.54
N SER A 84 12.43 -17.96 -7.77
CA SER A 84 11.89 -18.75 -6.65
C SER A 84 10.46 -18.35 -6.34
N ALA A 85 9.71 -19.23 -5.70
CA ALA A 85 8.44 -18.82 -5.09
C ALA A 85 8.66 -17.72 -4.04
N PHE A 86 7.62 -16.94 -3.78
CA PHE A 86 7.61 -15.94 -2.73
C PHE A 86 6.31 -15.93 -1.96
N LYS A 87 6.34 -15.42 -0.74
CA LYS A 87 5.19 -15.15 0.10
C LYS A 87 4.89 -13.65 0.06
N LEU A 88 3.61 -13.29 0.01
CA LEU A 88 3.14 -11.92 0.15
C LEU A 88 2.19 -11.84 1.34
N GLU A 89 2.53 -11.03 2.32
CA GLU A 89 1.71 -10.72 3.49
C GLU A 89 1.34 -9.24 3.45
N ILE A 90 0.04 -8.93 3.40
CA ILE A 90 -0.45 -7.55 3.34
C ILE A 90 -0.88 -7.12 4.73
N PHE A 91 -0.28 -6.04 5.23
CA PHE A 91 -0.55 -5.45 6.52
C PHE A 91 -1.11 -4.04 6.36
N ARG A 92 -2.12 -3.69 7.13
CA ARG A 92 -2.53 -2.30 7.32
C ARG A 92 -1.76 -1.71 8.49
N THR A 93 -1.05 -0.59 8.27
CA THR A 93 -0.34 0.10 9.34
C THR A 93 -1.29 0.92 10.20
N GLY A 94 -1.01 1.00 11.49
CA GLY A 94 -1.83 1.72 12.47
C GLY A 94 -1.33 1.53 13.88
N TYR A 95 -2.09 1.99 14.87
CA TYR A 95 -1.67 1.88 16.27
C TYR A 95 -1.76 0.44 16.81
N TYR A 96 -2.90 -0.22 16.63
CA TYR A 96 -3.16 -1.62 17.04
C TYR A 96 -2.55 -1.99 18.41
N ASN A 97 -2.86 -1.19 19.44
CA ASN A 97 -2.35 -1.34 20.81
C ASN A 97 -0.81 -1.33 20.92
N GLY A 98 -0.11 -0.70 19.96
CA GLY A 98 1.34 -0.59 19.92
C GLY A 98 2.04 -1.61 19.02
N ASP A 99 1.33 -2.56 18.40
CA ASP A 99 1.91 -3.55 17.47
C ASP A 99 2.32 -2.94 16.14
N GLY A 100 1.68 -1.85 15.72
CA GLY A 100 2.09 -1.06 14.56
C GLY A 100 1.42 -1.46 13.25
N ALA A 101 0.91 -2.67 13.11
CA ALA A 101 0.14 -3.11 11.96
C ALA A 101 -0.76 -4.29 12.27
N ARG A 102 -1.72 -4.58 11.38
CA ARG A 102 -2.59 -5.75 11.40
C ARG A 102 -2.49 -6.49 10.09
N LEU A 103 -2.34 -7.82 10.16
CA LEU A 103 -2.37 -8.67 8.97
C LEU A 103 -3.76 -8.67 8.35
N MET A 104 -3.82 -8.37 7.05
CA MET A 104 -5.05 -8.29 6.28
C MET A 104 -5.23 -9.49 5.36
N ARG A 105 -4.15 -9.93 4.73
CA ARG A 105 -4.18 -11.03 3.76
C ARG A 105 -2.82 -11.68 3.61
N THR A 106 -2.82 -12.98 3.34
CA THR A 106 -1.60 -13.75 3.02
C THR A 106 -1.80 -14.50 1.70
N TYR A 107 -0.75 -14.51 0.89
CA TYR A 107 -0.61 -15.35 -0.27
C TYR A 107 0.67 -16.16 -0.11
N ASP A 108 0.52 -17.47 0.03
CA ASP A 108 1.66 -18.38 0.18
C ASP A 108 2.08 -18.94 -1.18
N ALA A 109 3.39 -19.14 -1.33
CA ALA A 109 4.00 -19.85 -2.47
C ALA A 109 3.56 -19.33 -3.85
N LEU A 110 3.46 -18.02 -4.02
CA LEU A 110 3.25 -17.41 -5.34
C LEU A 110 4.46 -17.70 -6.25
N PRO A 111 4.23 -18.01 -7.54
CA PRO A 111 5.32 -18.22 -8.46
C PRO A 111 6.09 -16.91 -8.70
N GLY A 112 7.40 -16.92 -8.48
CA GLY A 112 8.26 -15.78 -8.78
C GLY A 112 9.03 -16.00 -10.09
N VAL A 113 9.36 -14.90 -10.73
CA VAL A 113 10.16 -14.83 -11.95
C VAL A 113 11.18 -13.71 -11.80
N THR A 114 12.32 -13.83 -12.50
CA THR A 114 13.23 -12.69 -12.62
C THR A 114 12.73 -11.79 -13.74
N GLN A 115 12.28 -10.60 -13.36
CA GLN A 115 11.81 -9.57 -14.29
C GLN A 115 12.99 -8.82 -14.92
N LEU A 116 12.78 -8.30 -16.12
CA LEU A 116 13.84 -7.57 -16.82
C LEU A 116 14.12 -6.21 -16.17
N ASP A 117 15.38 -5.84 -16.12
CA ASP A 117 15.77 -4.50 -15.73
C ASP A 117 15.27 -3.47 -16.75
N PRO A 118 14.77 -2.30 -16.29
CA PRO A 118 14.29 -1.28 -17.19
C PRO A 118 15.41 -0.73 -18.04
N ALA A 119 15.18 -0.66 -19.37
CA ALA A 119 16.10 -0.02 -20.29
C ALA A 119 16.22 1.49 -20.00
N ILE A 120 17.34 2.09 -20.41
CA ILE A 120 17.48 3.54 -20.37
C ILE A 120 16.65 4.11 -21.53
N GLY A 121 15.62 4.89 -21.19
CA GLY A 121 14.79 5.62 -22.14
C GLY A 121 15.31 7.03 -22.42
N GLU A 122 14.45 7.83 -23.08
CA GLU A 122 14.72 9.23 -23.36
C GLU A 122 14.91 10.02 -22.05
N GLY A 123 15.86 10.94 -22.03
CA GLY A 123 16.17 11.73 -20.83
C GLY A 123 16.72 10.91 -19.65
N TYR A 124 17.30 9.75 -19.93
CA TYR A 124 17.79 8.81 -18.92
C TYR A 124 16.69 8.23 -18.00
N LEU A 125 15.42 8.35 -18.39
CA LEU A 125 14.32 7.75 -17.64
C LEU A 125 14.44 6.22 -17.68
N ARG A 126 14.26 5.58 -16.54
CA ARG A 126 14.11 4.12 -16.41
C ARG A 126 12.75 3.83 -15.78
N GLU A 127 11.93 3.10 -16.50
CA GLU A 127 10.60 2.75 -16.06
C GLU A 127 10.42 1.23 -16.11
N CYS A 128 10.05 0.64 -14.98
CA CYS A 128 9.77 -0.78 -14.90
C CYS A 128 8.46 -1.10 -15.63
N GLN A 129 8.50 -2.12 -16.49
CA GLN A 129 7.35 -2.64 -17.22
C GLN A 129 7.24 -4.15 -16.97
N TRP A 130 7.08 -4.51 -15.70
CA TRP A 130 7.02 -5.89 -15.27
C TRP A 130 5.62 -6.47 -15.43
N ASP A 131 5.57 -7.78 -15.68
CA ASP A 131 4.33 -8.51 -15.69
C ASP A 131 3.76 -8.67 -14.27
N PRO A 132 2.42 -8.59 -14.12
CA PRO A 132 1.78 -8.81 -12.82
C PRO A 132 2.03 -10.22 -12.29
N SER A 133 2.47 -10.33 -11.04
CA SER A 133 2.65 -11.59 -10.33
C SER A 133 1.39 -12.00 -9.56
N VAL A 134 0.61 -11.02 -9.11
CA VAL A 134 -0.67 -11.19 -8.45
C VAL A 134 -1.59 -10.02 -8.74
N GLU A 135 -2.87 -10.31 -8.86
CA GLU A 135 -3.93 -9.31 -9.02
C GLU A 135 -5.09 -9.67 -8.09
N PHE A 136 -5.64 -8.68 -7.40
CA PHE A 136 -6.81 -8.86 -6.53
C PHE A 136 -7.60 -7.57 -6.38
N ASP A 137 -8.88 -7.72 -6.09
CA ASP A 137 -9.73 -6.60 -5.74
C ASP A 137 -9.57 -6.27 -4.26
N ILE A 138 -9.47 -4.97 -3.94
CA ILE A 138 -9.41 -4.47 -2.57
C ILE A 138 -10.77 -4.77 -1.91
N PRO A 139 -10.81 -5.54 -0.81
CA PRO A 139 -12.07 -5.85 -0.13
C PRO A 139 -12.81 -4.60 0.33
N GLU A 140 -14.13 -4.64 0.27
CA GLU A 140 -14.99 -3.53 0.66
C GLU A 140 -14.88 -3.14 2.15
N ASP A 141 -14.43 -4.07 2.98
CA ASP A 141 -14.20 -3.88 4.41
C ASP A 141 -12.81 -3.35 4.77
N TRP A 142 -11.95 -3.12 3.75
CA TRP A 142 -10.66 -2.49 3.98
C TRP A 142 -10.82 -0.98 4.08
N ILE A 143 -10.55 -0.45 5.25
CA ILE A 143 -10.69 0.98 5.50
C ILE A 143 -9.45 1.75 5.04
N SER A 144 -9.59 3.05 4.88
CA SER A 144 -8.48 3.92 4.46
C SER A 144 -7.26 3.81 5.37
N GLY A 145 -6.08 3.91 4.77
CA GLY A 145 -4.81 3.79 5.47
C GLY A 145 -3.66 3.41 4.55
N VAL A 146 -2.47 3.28 5.14
CA VAL A 146 -1.27 2.80 4.49
C VAL A 146 -1.19 1.29 4.63
N TYR A 147 -0.97 0.61 3.52
CA TYR A 147 -0.81 -0.83 3.45
C TYR A 147 0.59 -1.19 2.98
N LEU A 148 1.20 -2.12 3.69
CA LEU A 148 2.51 -2.69 3.35
C LEU A 148 2.31 -4.13 2.88
N GLY A 149 2.85 -4.46 1.72
CA GLY A 149 3.00 -5.85 1.30
C GLY A 149 4.42 -6.31 1.62
N LYS A 150 4.57 -7.20 2.60
CA LYS A 150 5.83 -7.84 2.91
C LYS A 150 6.04 -9.01 1.97
N LEU A 151 7.07 -8.91 1.15
CA LEU A 151 7.54 -9.96 0.25
C LEU A 151 8.62 -10.78 0.95
N THR A 152 8.56 -12.10 0.86
CA THR A 152 9.59 -13.01 1.38
C THR A 152 9.95 -14.03 0.30
N ALA A 153 11.21 -14.04 -0.15
CA ALA A 153 11.71 -15.01 -1.12
C ALA A 153 11.88 -16.40 -0.48
N ALA A 154 11.29 -17.44 -1.07
CA ALA A 154 11.40 -18.80 -0.53
C ALA A 154 12.82 -19.39 -0.64
N SER A 155 13.67 -18.86 -1.53
CA SER A 155 15.03 -19.34 -1.74
C SER A 155 16.04 -18.88 -0.68
N SER A 156 15.73 -17.79 0.04
CA SER A 156 16.71 -17.12 0.92
C SER A 156 16.12 -16.53 2.19
N ASP A 157 14.79 -16.54 2.33
CA ASP A 157 14.05 -15.83 3.38
C ASP A 157 14.32 -14.32 3.40
N LEU A 158 14.94 -13.76 2.37
CA LEU A 158 15.15 -12.33 2.24
C LEU A 158 13.82 -11.62 1.97
N GLN A 159 13.70 -10.43 2.53
CA GLN A 159 12.45 -9.69 2.60
C GLN A 159 12.59 -8.29 2.03
N SER A 160 11.49 -7.79 1.46
CA SER A 160 11.33 -6.40 1.06
C SER A 160 9.89 -5.94 1.21
N TYR A 161 9.63 -4.63 1.02
CA TYR A 161 8.29 -4.09 1.03
C TYR A 161 7.85 -3.61 -0.35
N ILE A 162 6.53 -3.71 -0.55
CA ILE A 162 5.76 -2.85 -1.44
C ILE A 162 4.81 -2.01 -0.59
N ILE A 163 4.35 -0.88 -1.12
CA ILE A 163 3.46 0.03 -0.42
C ILE A 163 2.32 0.47 -1.33
N PHE A 164 1.12 0.59 -0.78
CA PHE A 164 -0.01 1.24 -1.42
C PHE A 164 -0.94 1.87 -0.38
N ILE A 165 -1.78 2.78 -0.82
CA ILE A 165 -2.75 3.48 0.02
C ILE A 165 -4.15 2.99 -0.35
N VAL A 166 -4.95 2.59 0.62
CA VAL A 166 -6.39 2.52 0.45
C VAL A 166 -6.97 3.86 0.90
N ARG A 167 -7.71 4.52 0.00
CA ARG A 167 -8.36 5.80 0.26
C ARG A 167 -9.87 5.66 0.21
N ASP A 168 -10.56 6.53 0.88
CA ASP A 168 -12.02 6.64 0.82
C ASP A 168 -12.44 8.10 0.61
N ASP A 169 -13.74 8.31 0.43
CA ASP A 169 -14.32 9.62 0.17
C ASP A 169 -15.14 10.14 1.38
N ARG A 170 -14.92 9.57 2.58
CA ARG A 170 -15.59 10.02 3.79
C ARG A 170 -15.18 11.47 4.11
N PRO A 171 -16.12 12.32 4.52
CA PRO A 171 -15.77 13.59 5.14
C PRO A 171 -14.86 13.35 6.35
N CYS A 172 -13.80 14.13 6.47
CA CYS A 172 -12.86 14.04 7.59
C CYS A 172 -12.28 15.41 7.91
N ASP A 173 -11.92 15.63 9.17
CA ASP A 173 -11.29 16.88 9.63
C ASP A 173 -9.80 16.95 9.23
N LEU A 174 -9.16 15.79 9.06
CA LEU A 174 -7.74 15.68 8.75
C LEU A 174 -7.53 14.74 7.55
N LEU A 175 -6.74 15.23 6.59
CA LEU A 175 -6.24 14.44 5.46
C LEU A 175 -4.75 14.19 5.65
N PHE A 176 -4.35 12.92 5.67
CA PHE A 176 -2.95 12.54 5.62
C PHE A 176 -2.54 12.21 4.18
N GLN A 177 -1.57 12.94 3.65
CA GLN A 177 -0.97 12.67 2.35
C GLN A 177 0.37 11.97 2.54
N CYS A 178 0.48 10.75 2.02
CA CYS A 178 1.73 10.01 1.98
C CYS A 178 2.66 10.60 0.92
N SER A 179 3.97 10.66 1.21
CA SER A 179 4.97 10.95 0.17
C SER A 179 5.25 9.68 -0.62
N GLU A 180 5.16 9.79 -1.94
CA GLU A 180 5.43 8.67 -2.87
C GLU A 180 6.86 8.71 -3.43
N LEU A 181 7.55 9.82 -3.19
CA LEU A 181 8.91 10.04 -3.65
C LEU A 181 9.86 10.04 -2.46
N THR A 182 10.48 8.92 -2.24
CA THR A 182 11.57 8.75 -1.27
C THR A 182 12.80 8.17 -1.96
#